data_56bb103e5607914ebb38fed3788e008f
#
_entry.id   56bb103e5607914ebb38fed3788e008f
#
_cell.length_a   1.000
_cell.length_b   1.000
_cell.length_c   1.000
_cell.angle_alpha   90.00
_cell.angle_beta   90.00
_cell.angle_gamma   90.00
#
_symmetry.space_group_name_H-M   'P 1'
#
loop_
_entity.id
_entity.type
_entity.pdbx_description
1 polymer ?
#
loop_
_entity_poly.entity_id
_entity_poly.type
_entity_poly.pdbx_seq_one_letter_code
_entity_poly.pdbx_strand_id
1 'polypeptide(L)'
;MQHITVIGAGTMGNGIAHVFAQKGYNVHLVDVAEESLQKGLAQIGKNLDRQIKKEIISEDDKQATLARIATFTELSAAVTEADLVVEAASERVDIKLAIFKDLDELCPEKTILASNTSSISLTQIGAATQRPDRGIGMHFMNPVPVMKLVEVIRGYATSAATTATIMELSRELGKVPTECEDYPGFVSNRILMPMINEAIIALHEGVAGVGEIDTIMKLGMAHPMGPLQLADFIGLDVCHSILNVLYEGFGNPKYAPCPLLVNMVTAGKLGIKSGEGFYNYQDGPKAAKISEQFSKA
;
A
#
# COMPACT_ATOMS: atom_id res chain seq x y z
N MET A 1 -17.29 -11.30 12.12
CA MET A 1 -16.94 -11.44 10.70
C MET A 1 -16.26 -12.76 10.46
N GLN A 2 -16.56 -13.45 9.35
CA GLN A 2 -15.99 -14.76 9.04
C GLN A 2 -15.51 -14.81 7.57
N HIS A 3 -16.21 -14.14 6.67
CA HIS A 3 -15.97 -14.16 5.23
C HIS A 3 -15.43 -12.83 4.75
N ILE A 4 -14.19 -12.87 4.23
CA ILE A 4 -13.46 -11.70 3.74
C ILE A 4 -13.21 -11.87 2.25
N THR A 5 -13.59 -10.90 1.45
CA THR A 5 -13.23 -10.86 0.03
C THR A 5 -12.11 -9.84 -0.18
N VAL A 6 -11.06 -10.23 -0.88
CA VAL A 6 -9.94 -9.34 -1.27
C VAL A 6 -9.92 -9.24 -2.79
N ILE A 7 -10.03 -8.03 -3.32
CA ILE A 7 -10.04 -7.75 -4.76
C ILE A 7 -8.66 -7.25 -5.20
N GLY A 8 -8.09 -7.92 -6.20
CA GLY A 8 -6.73 -7.74 -6.67
C GLY A 8 -5.77 -8.73 -6.01
N ALA A 9 -5.12 -9.58 -6.82
CA ALA A 9 -4.12 -10.56 -6.36
C ALA A 9 -2.66 -10.07 -6.45
N GLY A 10 -2.47 -8.78 -6.72
CA GLY A 10 -1.17 -8.11 -6.78
C GLY A 10 -0.44 -8.10 -5.43
N THR A 11 0.63 -7.31 -5.34
CA THR A 11 1.52 -7.25 -4.16
C THR A 11 0.77 -6.99 -2.85
N MET A 12 -0.20 -6.05 -2.84
CA MET A 12 -0.95 -5.73 -1.63
C MET A 12 -2.03 -6.78 -1.35
N GLY A 13 -2.84 -7.13 -2.36
CA GLY A 13 -3.97 -8.04 -2.15
C GLY A 13 -3.56 -9.44 -1.72
N ASN A 14 -2.50 -10.04 -2.30
CA ASN A 14 -2.01 -11.32 -1.79
C ASN A 14 -1.54 -11.22 -0.33
N GLY A 15 -0.89 -10.12 0.05
CA GLY A 15 -0.46 -9.89 1.43
C GLY A 15 -1.63 -9.70 2.39
N ILE A 16 -2.70 -9.02 1.98
CA ILE A 16 -3.93 -8.83 2.75
C ILE A 16 -4.65 -10.19 2.91
N ALA A 17 -4.85 -10.93 1.82
CA ALA A 17 -5.44 -12.27 1.85
C ALA A 17 -4.66 -13.21 2.78
N HIS A 18 -3.32 -13.17 2.72
CA HIS A 18 -2.44 -13.92 3.60
C HIS A 18 -2.73 -13.65 5.09
N VAL A 19 -2.73 -12.39 5.52
CA VAL A 19 -2.88 -12.09 6.96
C VAL A 19 -4.27 -12.43 7.48
N PHE A 20 -5.32 -12.25 6.67
CA PHE A 20 -6.66 -12.69 7.04
C PHE A 20 -6.76 -14.21 7.16
N ALA A 21 -6.31 -14.95 6.15
CA ALA A 21 -6.35 -16.40 6.16
C ALA A 21 -5.52 -17.02 7.31
N GLN A 22 -4.36 -16.45 7.60
CA GLN A 22 -3.49 -16.86 8.70
C GLN A 22 -4.15 -16.65 10.07
N LYS A 23 -5.05 -15.69 10.19
CA LYS A 23 -5.83 -15.41 11.41
C LYS A 23 -7.15 -16.20 11.49
N GLY A 24 -7.41 -17.09 10.52
CA GLY A 24 -8.52 -18.04 10.58
C GLY A 24 -9.77 -17.59 9.82
N TYR A 25 -9.74 -16.47 9.09
CA TYR A 25 -10.83 -16.01 8.25
C TYR A 25 -10.90 -16.83 6.95
N ASN A 26 -12.10 -17.07 6.44
CA ASN A 26 -12.32 -17.56 5.08
C ASN A 26 -12.12 -16.43 4.10
N VAL A 27 -11.21 -16.59 3.15
CA VAL A 27 -10.81 -15.53 2.23
C VAL A 27 -11.14 -15.91 0.80
N HIS A 28 -11.88 -15.04 0.11
CA HIS A 28 -12.06 -15.10 -1.33
C HIS A 28 -11.10 -14.08 -1.97
N LEU A 29 -10.11 -14.57 -2.71
CA LEU A 29 -9.16 -13.74 -3.45
C LEU A 29 -9.63 -13.62 -4.89
N VAL A 30 -9.92 -12.40 -5.35
CA VAL A 30 -10.50 -12.10 -6.66
C VAL A 30 -9.49 -11.35 -7.52
N ASP A 31 -9.31 -11.77 -8.76
CA ASP A 31 -8.59 -11.01 -9.78
C ASP A 31 -9.11 -11.42 -11.17
N VAL A 32 -9.21 -10.48 -12.09
CA VAL A 32 -9.68 -10.75 -13.45
C VAL A 32 -8.77 -11.68 -14.25
N ALA A 33 -7.50 -11.81 -13.83
CA ALA A 33 -6.50 -12.66 -14.46
C ALA A 33 -6.18 -13.88 -13.57
N GLU A 34 -6.50 -15.07 -14.03
CA GLU A 34 -6.15 -16.34 -13.36
C GLU A 34 -4.65 -16.42 -13.05
N GLU A 35 -3.79 -15.93 -13.95
CA GLU A 35 -2.34 -15.90 -13.74
C GLU A 35 -1.95 -15.06 -12.51
N SER A 36 -2.65 -13.93 -12.26
CA SER A 36 -2.44 -13.09 -11.08
C SER A 36 -2.81 -13.82 -9.80
N LEU A 37 -3.91 -14.57 -9.80
CA LEU A 37 -4.33 -15.41 -8.67
C LEU A 37 -3.28 -16.48 -8.34
N GLN A 38 -2.78 -17.19 -9.34
CA GLN A 38 -1.74 -18.21 -9.17
C GLN A 38 -0.44 -17.62 -8.64
N LYS A 39 -0.01 -16.47 -9.17
CA LYS A 39 1.17 -15.74 -8.67
C LYS A 39 0.97 -15.27 -7.22
N GLY A 40 -0.22 -14.78 -6.90
CA GLY A 40 -0.60 -14.35 -5.56
C GLY A 40 -0.51 -15.49 -4.55
N LEU A 41 -1.13 -16.64 -4.85
CA LEU A 41 -1.06 -17.85 -4.01
C LEU A 41 0.38 -18.35 -3.84
N ALA A 42 1.15 -18.40 -4.93
CA ALA A 42 2.56 -18.79 -4.86
C ALA A 42 3.38 -17.85 -3.97
N GLN A 43 3.09 -16.54 -4.00
CA GLN A 43 3.76 -15.56 -3.14
C GLN A 43 3.37 -15.74 -1.67
N ILE A 44 2.09 -16.02 -1.38
CA ILE A 44 1.63 -16.36 -0.03
C ILE A 44 2.39 -17.60 0.48
N GLY A 45 2.44 -18.67 -0.32
CA GLY A 45 3.19 -19.89 0.02
C GLY A 45 4.64 -19.60 0.37
N LYS A 46 5.35 -18.82 -0.47
CA LYS A 46 6.74 -18.41 -0.20
C LYS A 46 6.90 -17.61 1.10
N ASN A 47 5.93 -16.76 1.43
CA ASN A 47 5.97 -15.99 2.68
C ASN A 47 5.75 -16.89 3.90
N LEU A 48 4.85 -17.87 3.82
CA LEU A 48 4.63 -18.88 4.86
C LEU A 48 5.87 -19.76 5.03
N ASP A 49 6.54 -20.19 3.93
CA ASP A 49 7.81 -20.94 3.99
C ASP A 49 8.91 -20.15 4.74
N ARG A 50 8.97 -18.84 4.54
CA ARG A 50 9.91 -18.00 5.30
C ARG A 50 9.57 -17.92 6.79
N GLN A 51 8.27 -17.96 7.14
CA GLN A 51 7.84 -18.00 8.54
C GLN A 51 8.16 -19.36 9.20
N ILE A 52 7.99 -20.47 8.48
CA ILE A 52 8.41 -21.79 8.94
C ILE A 52 9.91 -21.85 9.17
N LYS A 53 10.73 -21.36 8.23
CA LYS A 53 12.19 -21.31 8.38
C LYS A 53 12.65 -20.47 9.58
N LYS A 54 11.81 -19.56 10.07
CA LYS A 54 12.05 -18.74 11.28
C LYS A 54 11.35 -19.29 12.52
N GLU A 55 10.76 -20.46 12.42
CA GLU A 55 10.05 -21.14 13.53
C GLU A 55 8.89 -20.31 14.11
N ILE A 56 8.25 -19.45 13.27
CA ILE A 56 7.12 -18.60 13.66
C ILE A 56 5.82 -19.38 13.57
N ILE A 57 5.69 -20.29 12.59
CA ILE A 57 4.55 -21.15 12.34
C ILE A 57 5.00 -22.57 12.00
N SER A 58 4.09 -23.55 12.14
CA SER A 58 4.30 -24.92 11.70
C SER A 58 3.91 -25.15 10.22
N GLU A 59 4.23 -26.33 9.68
CA GLU A 59 3.73 -26.76 8.36
C GLU A 59 2.21 -26.91 8.35
N ASP A 60 1.62 -27.41 9.45
CA ASP A 60 0.18 -27.54 9.60
C ASP A 60 -0.52 -26.16 9.56
N ASP A 61 0.06 -25.14 10.19
CA ASP A 61 -0.45 -23.76 10.12
C ASP A 61 -0.44 -23.21 8.70
N LYS A 62 0.62 -23.53 7.93
CA LYS A 62 0.71 -23.16 6.51
C LYS A 62 -0.41 -23.81 5.71
N GLN A 63 -0.58 -25.13 5.84
CA GLN A 63 -1.62 -25.86 5.12
C GLN A 63 -3.01 -25.35 5.49
N ALA A 64 -3.29 -25.14 6.77
CA ALA A 64 -4.53 -24.57 7.26
C ALA A 64 -4.77 -23.16 6.72
N THR A 65 -3.73 -22.31 6.60
CA THR A 65 -3.83 -20.97 6.04
C THR A 65 -4.20 -21.02 4.57
N LEU A 66 -3.50 -21.82 3.77
CA LEU A 66 -3.77 -21.93 2.33
C LEU A 66 -5.16 -22.52 2.05
N ALA A 67 -5.62 -23.48 2.84
CA ALA A 67 -6.94 -24.10 2.70
C ALA A 67 -8.11 -23.13 2.94
N ARG A 68 -7.87 -21.97 3.58
CA ARG A 68 -8.88 -20.93 3.79
C ARG A 68 -8.99 -19.93 2.64
N ILE A 69 -8.13 -20.03 1.62
CA ILE A 69 -8.13 -19.09 0.49
C ILE A 69 -8.74 -19.77 -0.73
N ALA A 70 -9.89 -19.28 -1.17
CA ALA A 70 -10.50 -19.64 -2.45
C ALA A 70 -10.28 -18.52 -3.46
N THR A 71 -10.02 -18.87 -4.73
CA THR A 71 -9.76 -17.90 -5.80
C THR A 71 -10.92 -17.80 -6.76
N PHE A 72 -11.19 -16.60 -7.28
CA PHE A 72 -12.28 -16.33 -8.20
C PHE A 72 -11.82 -15.34 -9.28
N THR A 73 -12.25 -15.56 -10.51
CA THR A 73 -12.10 -14.59 -11.61
C THR A 73 -13.33 -13.69 -11.76
N GLU A 74 -14.45 -14.08 -11.16
CA GLU A 74 -15.72 -13.37 -11.21
C GLU A 74 -16.09 -12.82 -9.84
N LEU A 75 -16.35 -11.52 -9.77
CA LEU A 75 -16.68 -10.80 -8.54
C LEU A 75 -17.98 -11.31 -7.90
N SER A 76 -19.01 -11.53 -8.72
CA SER A 76 -20.35 -11.92 -8.27
C SER A 76 -20.37 -13.22 -7.46
N ALA A 77 -19.51 -14.18 -7.81
CA ALA A 77 -19.43 -15.45 -7.09
C ALA A 77 -18.69 -15.31 -5.73
N ALA A 78 -17.84 -14.30 -5.60
CA ALA A 78 -16.93 -14.16 -4.45
C ALA A 78 -17.48 -13.32 -3.30
N VAL A 79 -18.53 -12.53 -3.52
CA VAL A 79 -18.99 -11.50 -2.55
C VAL A 79 -20.34 -11.80 -1.90
N THR A 80 -21.03 -12.87 -2.30
CA THR A 80 -22.41 -13.18 -1.85
C THR A 80 -22.54 -13.40 -0.34
N GLU A 81 -21.48 -13.79 0.34
CA GLU A 81 -21.44 -14.03 1.78
C GLU A 81 -20.46 -13.09 2.51
N ALA A 82 -19.89 -12.10 1.79
CA ALA A 82 -18.86 -11.26 2.35
C ALA A 82 -19.36 -10.42 3.54
N ASP A 83 -18.67 -10.50 4.65
CA ASP A 83 -18.83 -9.57 5.78
C ASP A 83 -18.02 -8.29 5.58
N LEU A 84 -16.87 -8.42 4.92
CA LEU A 84 -15.95 -7.34 4.56
C LEU A 84 -15.38 -7.60 3.17
N VAL A 85 -15.33 -6.57 2.35
CA VAL A 85 -14.54 -6.55 1.12
C VAL A 85 -13.38 -5.58 1.29
N VAL A 86 -12.15 -6.00 0.95
CA VAL A 86 -10.96 -5.13 0.90
C VAL A 86 -10.49 -5.03 -0.55
N GLU A 87 -10.71 -3.89 -1.16
CA GLU A 87 -10.28 -3.62 -2.53
C GLU A 87 -8.80 -3.19 -2.55
N ALA A 88 -7.99 -3.89 -3.34
CA ALA A 88 -6.56 -3.66 -3.55
C ALA A 88 -6.16 -3.79 -5.04
N ALA A 89 -7.06 -3.39 -5.94
CA ALA A 89 -6.85 -3.35 -7.39
C ALA A 89 -5.99 -2.13 -7.81
N SER A 90 -5.95 -1.85 -9.12
CA SER A 90 -5.16 -0.74 -9.67
C SER A 90 -5.53 0.61 -9.06
N GLU A 91 -4.53 1.47 -8.83
CA GLU A 91 -4.71 2.81 -8.24
C GLU A 91 -5.21 3.81 -9.31
N ARG A 92 -6.44 3.53 -9.81
CA ARG A 92 -7.14 4.33 -10.81
C ARG A 92 -8.56 4.61 -10.32
N VAL A 93 -8.95 5.89 -10.31
CA VAL A 93 -10.24 6.36 -9.80
C VAL A 93 -11.40 5.68 -10.53
N ASP A 94 -11.37 5.68 -11.87
CA ASP A 94 -12.43 5.09 -12.71
C ASP A 94 -12.67 3.61 -12.42
N ILE A 95 -11.59 2.84 -12.26
CA ILE A 95 -11.64 1.41 -11.94
C ILE A 95 -12.22 1.19 -10.55
N LYS A 96 -11.73 1.92 -9.53
CA LYS A 96 -12.21 1.76 -8.16
C LYS A 96 -13.68 2.13 -8.03
N LEU A 97 -14.13 3.24 -8.64
CA LEU A 97 -15.53 3.64 -8.60
C LEU A 97 -16.44 2.61 -9.27
N ALA A 98 -16.00 1.98 -10.39
CA ALA A 98 -16.74 0.90 -11.03
C ALA A 98 -16.85 -0.32 -10.12
N ILE A 99 -15.73 -0.77 -9.53
CA ILE A 99 -15.71 -1.89 -8.57
C ILE A 99 -16.66 -1.63 -7.40
N PHE A 100 -16.64 -0.43 -6.81
CA PHE A 100 -17.50 -0.12 -5.65
C PHE A 100 -18.98 -0.03 -6.00
N LYS A 101 -19.34 0.36 -7.22
CA LYS A 101 -20.72 0.25 -7.72
C LYS A 101 -21.17 -1.20 -7.84
N ASP A 102 -20.35 -2.05 -8.44
CA ASP A 102 -20.65 -3.48 -8.55
C ASP A 102 -20.78 -4.13 -7.17
N LEU A 103 -19.88 -3.78 -6.22
CA LEU A 103 -19.94 -4.25 -4.84
C LEU A 103 -21.22 -3.83 -4.11
N ASP A 104 -21.68 -2.60 -4.37
CA ASP A 104 -22.91 -2.10 -3.75
C ASP A 104 -24.15 -2.89 -4.18
N GLU A 105 -24.15 -3.39 -5.42
CA GLU A 105 -25.23 -4.19 -5.96
C GLU A 105 -25.14 -5.69 -5.55
N LEU A 106 -23.91 -6.24 -5.48
CA LEU A 106 -23.68 -7.67 -5.35
C LEU A 106 -23.52 -8.14 -3.89
N CYS A 107 -23.01 -7.29 -3.01
CA CYS A 107 -22.76 -7.66 -1.62
C CYS A 107 -24.03 -7.59 -0.75
N PRO A 108 -24.13 -8.43 0.28
CA PRO A 108 -25.14 -8.26 1.33
C PRO A 108 -25.11 -6.81 1.88
N GLU A 109 -26.28 -6.30 2.27
CA GLU A 109 -26.43 -4.92 2.75
C GLU A 109 -25.55 -4.59 3.97
N LYS A 110 -25.29 -5.61 4.81
CA LYS A 110 -24.45 -5.49 6.02
C LYS A 110 -22.94 -5.39 5.73
N THR A 111 -22.49 -5.71 4.50
CA THR A 111 -21.07 -5.79 4.16
C THR A 111 -20.39 -4.43 4.27
N ILE A 112 -19.22 -4.40 4.93
CA ILE A 112 -18.34 -3.23 4.95
C ILE A 112 -17.49 -3.24 3.67
N LEU A 113 -17.38 -2.10 3.01
CA LEU A 113 -16.62 -1.94 1.78
C LEU A 113 -15.36 -1.11 2.07
N ALA A 114 -14.21 -1.77 2.12
CA ALA A 114 -12.92 -1.13 2.40
C ALA A 114 -12.07 -1.00 1.13
N SER A 115 -11.28 0.06 1.02
CA SER A 115 -10.23 0.19 0.02
C SER A 115 -8.85 0.29 0.66
N ASN A 116 -7.87 -0.37 0.04
CA ASN A 116 -6.45 -0.24 0.39
C ASN A 116 -5.76 0.88 -0.41
N THR A 117 -6.50 1.79 -1.00
CA THR A 117 -5.93 2.94 -1.73
C THR A 117 -4.94 3.72 -0.87
N SER A 118 -3.91 4.26 -1.50
CA SER A 118 -2.91 5.12 -0.86
C SER A 118 -3.18 6.62 -1.08
N SER A 119 -4.09 6.97 -2.00
CA SER A 119 -4.21 8.35 -2.49
C SER A 119 -5.60 8.78 -2.93
N ILE A 120 -6.50 7.83 -3.24
CA ILE A 120 -7.84 8.14 -3.75
C ILE A 120 -8.79 8.38 -2.56
N SER A 121 -9.60 9.43 -2.63
CA SER A 121 -10.54 9.82 -1.56
C SER A 121 -11.54 8.72 -1.24
N LEU A 122 -11.62 8.32 0.02
CA LEU A 122 -12.61 7.38 0.53
C LEU A 122 -14.02 7.99 0.53
N THR A 123 -14.11 9.31 0.64
CA THR A 123 -15.36 10.04 0.47
C THR A 123 -15.89 9.90 -0.96
N GLN A 124 -15.02 10.03 -1.95
CA GLN A 124 -15.38 9.84 -3.37
C GLN A 124 -15.79 8.39 -3.66
N ILE A 125 -15.05 7.43 -3.11
CA ILE A 125 -15.35 5.99 -3.25
C ILE A 125 -16.71 5.69 -2.59
N GLY A 126 -16.92 6.14 -1.35
CA GLY A 126 -18.19 5.93 -0.62
C GLY A 126 -19.40 6.56 -1.32
N ALA A 127 -19.22 7.73 -1.94
CA ALA A 127 -20.27 8.41 -2.70
C ALA A 127 -20.70 7.66 -3.97
N ALA A 128 -19.93 6.68 -4.43
CA ALA A 128 -20.30 5.80 -5.55
C ALA A 128 -21.26 4.67 -5.13
N THR A 129 -21.58 4.53 -3.83
CA THR A 129 -22.42 3.47 -3.25
C THR A 129 -23.66 4.05 -2.55
N GLN A 130 -24.65 3.21 -2.26
CA GLN A 130 -25.83 3.58 -1.45
C GLN A 130 -25.58 3.38 0.07
N ARG A 131 -24.37 2.91 0.45
CA ARG A 131 -23.96 2.65 1.83
C ARG A 131 -22.65 3.37 2.21
N PRO A 132 -22.55 4.70 2.02
CA PRO A 132 -21.30 5.44 2.29
C PRO A 132 -20.89 5.39 3.76
N ASP A 133 -21.80 5.12 4.68
CA ASP A 133 -21.56 4.92 6.11
C ASP A 133 -20.79 3.62 6.41
N ARG A 134 -20.76 2.66 5.46
CA ARG A 134 -20.02 1.41 5.50
C ARG A 134 -18.76 1.42 4.61
N GLY A 135 -18.48 2.54 3.96
CA GLY A 135 -17.25 2.78 3.20
C GLY A 135 -16.11 3.22 4.12
N ILE A 136 -14.91 2.62 3.99
CA ILE A 136 -13.76 2.93 4.85
C ILE A 136 -12.43 2.64 4.14
N GLY A 137 -11.35 3.31 4.53
CA GLY A 137 -10.00 2.96 4.12
C GLY A 137 -9.35 1.96 5.08
N MET A 138 -8.72 0.92 4.54
CA MET A 138 -7.81 0.02 5.24
C MET A 138 -6.45 0.03 4.53
N HIS A 139 -5.65 1.05 4.76
CA HIS A 139 -4.37 1.23 4.10
C HIS A 139 -3.28 0.43 4.82
N PHE A 140 -3.01 -0.75 4.31
CA PHE A 140 -1.93 -1.62 4.76
C PHE A 140 -0.58 -1.16 4.21
N MET A 141 0.50 -1.43 4.95
CA MET A 141 1.87 -1.12 4.53
C MET A 141 2.56 -2.35 3.94
N ASN A 142 3.35 -2.13 2.88
CA ASN A 142 4.11 -3.19 2.22
C ASN A 142 5.46 -3.45 2.94
N PRO A 143 5.83 -4.71 3.22
CA PRO A 143 5.13 -5.99 3.02
C PRO A 143 4.05 -6.24 4.08
N VAL A 144 2.82 -6.53 3.65
CA VAL A 144 1.66 -6.66 4.56
C VAL A 144 1.87 -7.65 5.71
N PRO A 145 2.45 -8.86 5.51
CA PRO A 145 2.66 -9.79 6.62
C PRO A 145 3.66 -9.30 7.68
N VAL A 146 4.52 -8.33 7.34
CA VAL A 146 5.62 -7.85 8.20
C VAL A 146 5.26 -6.53 8.89
N MET A 147 4.69 -5.60 8.13
CA MET A 147 4.40 -4.25 8.62
C MET A 147 3.20 -4.26 9.57
N LYS A 148 3.37 -3.59 10.70
CA LYS A 148 2.34 -3.60 11.76
C LYS A 148 1.24 -2.57 11.56
N LEU A 149 1.54 -1.44 10.91
CA LEU A 149 0.59 -0.34 10.76
C LEU A 149 -0.53 -0.69 9.77
N VAL A 150 -1.75 -0.29 10.14
CA VAL A 150 -2.89 -0.09 9.22
C VAL A 150 -3.43 1.30 9.49
N GLU A 151 -3.37 2.21 8.52
CA GLU A 151 -4.14 3.45 8.60
C GLU A 151 -5.60 3.12 8.31
N VAL A 152 -6.48 3.47 9.24
CA VAL A 152 -7.93 3.33 9.12
C VAL A 152 -8.49 4.70 8.77
N ILE A 153 -8.87 4.89 7.51
CA ILE A 153 -9.24 6.20 6.98
C ILE A 153 -10.76 6.34 6.93
N ARG A 154 -11.26 7.36 7.61
CA ARG A 154 -12.68 7.70 7.59
C ARG A 154 -12.99 8.62 6.42
N GLY A 155 -13.84 8.16 5.49
CA GLY A 155 -14.51 9.05 4.56
C GLY A 155 -15.56 9.92 5.27
N TYR A 156 -16.02 10.96 4.60
CA TYR A 156 -16.95 11.96 5.19
C TYR A 156 -18.20 11.35 5.84
N ALA A 157 -18.75 10.29 5.25
CA ALA A 157 -19.96 9.62 5.74
C ALA A 157 -19.68 8.33 6.54
N THR A 158 -18.43 7.91 6.68
CA THR A 158 -18.09 6.67 7.41
C THR A 158 -18.62 6.72 8.84
N SER A 159 -19.41 5.70 9.23
CA SER A 159 -19.99 5.66 10.58
C SER A 159 -18.96 5.30 11.66
N ALA A 160 -19.20 5.78 12.89
CA ALA A 160 -18.38 5.39 14.03
C ALA A 160 -18.42 3.86 14.29
N ALA A 161 -19.54 3.20 14.00
CA ALA A 161 -19.67 1.75 14.13
C ALA A 161 -18.78 1.01 13.13
N THR A 162 -18.73 1.45 11.87
CA THR A 162 -17.83 0.90 10.84
C THR A 162 -16.39 1.09 11.26
N THR A 163 -16.02 2.29 11.70
CA THR A 163 -14.66 2.59 12.18
C THR A 163 -14.26 1.69 13.34
N ALA A 164 -15.10 1.59 14.37
CA ALA A 164 -14.81 0.75 15.55
C ALA A 164 -14.64 -0.72 15.17
N THR A 165 -15.47 -1.23 14.26
CA THR A 165 -15.38 -2.61 13.76
C THR A 165 -14.05 -2.87 13.06
N ILE A 166 -13.62 -1.97 12.17
CA ILE A 166 -12.38 -2.13 11.41
C ILE A 166 -11.14 -1.92 12.29
N MET A 167 -11.21 -1.02 13.28
CA MET A 167 -10.16 -0.85 14.27
C MET A 167 -9.94 -2.13 15.09
N GLU A 168 -11.02 -2.77 15.55
CA GLU A 168 -10.93 -4.02 16.32
C GLU A 168 -10.42 -5.18 15.44
N LEU A 169 -11.00 -5.36 14.26
CA LEU A 169 -10.56 -6.36 13.29
C LEU A 169 -9.06 -6.23 12.98
N SER A 170 -8.57 -5.01 12.80
CA SER A 170 -7.14 -4.78 12.55
C SER A 170 -6.26 -5.22 13.73
N ARG A 171 -6.72 -5.05 14.97
CA ARG A 171 -6.02 -5.57 16.17
C ARG A 171 -6.02 -7.10 16.19
N GLU A 172 -7.13 -7.74 15.86
CA GLU A 172 -7.23 -9.20 15.75
C GLU A 172 -6.25 -9.77 14.71
N LEU A 173 -6.00 -9.02 13.63
CA LEU A 173 -4.96 -9.34 12.65
C LEU A 173 -3.52 -9.20 13.21
N GLY A 174 -3.36 -8.71 14.44
CA GLY A 174 -2.04 -8.42 15.04
C GLY A 174 -1.42 -7.14 14.51
N LYS A 175 -2.24 -6.26 13.93
CA LYS A 175 -1.83 -4.93 13.46
C LYS A 175 -2.03 -3.87 14.55
N VAL A 176 -1.44 -2.71 14.29
CA VAL A 176 -1.64 -1.49 15.08
C VAL A 176 -2.44 -0.54 14.21
N PRO A 177 -3.79 -0.51 14.35
CA PRO A 177 -4.60 0.42 13.59
C PRO A 177 -4.47 1.84 14.12
N THR A 178 -4.39 2.80 13.23
CA THR A 178 -4.39 4.22 13.55
C THR A 178 -5.43 4.92 12.70
N GLU A 179 -6.39 5.56 13.37
CA GLU A 179 -7.49 6.28 12.71
C GLU A 179 -7.00 7.62 12.16
N CYS A 180 -7.45 7.96 10.96
CA CYS A 180 -7.27 9.29 10.39
C CYS A 180 -8.43 9.66 9.44
N GLU A 181 -8.52 10.93 9.08
CA GLU A 181 -9.52 11.46 8.18
C GLU A 181 -9.07 11.39 6.71
N ASP A 182 -10.04 11.38 5.81
CA ASP A 182 -9.85 11.34 4.36
C ASP A 182 -9.36 12.69 3.81
N TYR A 183 -8.04 12.88 3.85
CA TYR A 183 -7.34 13.99 3.21
C TYR A 183 -6.28 13.46 2.24
N PRO A 184 -5.89 14.25 1.21
CA PRO A 184 -4.89 13.81 0.24
C PRO A 184 -3.62 13.26 0.91
N GLY A 185 -3.26 12.01 0.58
CA GLY A 185 -2.10 11.30 1.12
C GLY A 185 -2.23 10.82 2.57
N PHE A 186 -3.42 10.96 3.18
CA PHE A 186 -3.72 10.59 4.57
C PHE A 186 -2.70 11.18 5.54
N VAL A 187 -2.14 10.41 6.47
CA VAL A 187 -1.06 10.91 7.36
C VAL A 187 0.31 10.50 6.83
N SER A 188 0.49 9.23 6.46
CA SER A 188 1.80 8.71 6.08
C SER A 188 2.40 9.44 4.88
N ASN A 189 1.69 9.49 3.76
CA ASN A 189 2.18 10.13 2.54
C ASN A 189 2.25 11.66 2.66
N ARG A 190 1.30 12.26 3.38
CA ARG A 190 1.29 13.71 3.60
C ARG A 190 2.53 14.22 4.35
N ILE A 191 3.13 13.38 5.20
CA ILE A 191 4.35 13.73 5.95
C ILE A 191 5.58 13.23 5.19
N LEU A 192 5.57 11.98 4.74
CA LEU A 192 6.73 11.33 4.13
C LEU A 192 7.13 11.98 2.81
N MET A 193 6.17 12.24 1.93
CA MET A 193 6.49 12.74 0.58
C MET A 193 7.11 14.14 0.58
N PRO A 194 6.61 15.14 1.33
CA PRO A 194 7.31 16.41 1.49
C PRO A 194 8.71 16.26 2.09
N MET A 195 8.94 15.36 3.03
CA MET A 195 10.27 15.11 3.60
C MET A 195 11.24 14.58 2.53
N ILE A 196 10.79 13.61 1.72
CA ILE A 196 11.57 13.08 0.60
C ILE A 196 11.82 14.18 -0.45
N ASN A 197 10.77 14.94 -0.82
CA ASN A 197 10.88 16.00 -1.81
C ASN A 197 11.86 17.10 -1.36
N GLU A 198 11.83 17.47 -0.08
CA GLU A 198 12.76 18.44 0.49
C GLU A 198 14.21 17.95 0.46
N ALA A 199 14.44 16.65 0.72
CA ALA A 199 15.76 16.05 0.57
C ALA A 199 16.25 16.10 -0.89
N ILE A 200 15.36 15.90 -1.86
CA ILE A 200 15.65 16.01 -3.29
C ILE A 200 15.92 17.48 -3.68
N ILE A 201 15.16 18.44 -3.13
CA ILE A 201 15.38 19.87 -3.33
C ILE A 201 16.76 20.27 -2.79
N ALA A 202 17.10 19.86 -1.56
CA ALA A 202 18.41 20.15 -0.97
C ALA A 202 19.58 19.58 -1.81
N LEU A 203 19.41 18.39 -2.39
CA LEU A 203 20.38 17.84 -3.36
C LEU A 203 20.42 18.69 -4.63
N HIS A 204 19.28 19.07 -5.19
CA HIS A 204 19.17 19.85 -6.43
C HIS A 204 19.79 21.23 -6.30
N GLU A 205 19.64 21.88 -5.15
CA GLU A 205 20.20 23.19 -4.82
C GLU A 205 21.69 23.12 -4.41
N GLY A 206 22.26 21.92 -4.32
CA GLY A 206 23.67 21.73 -3.99
C GLY A 206 24.02 21.96 -2.52
N VAL A 207 23.03 21.89 -1.62
CA VAL A 207 23.25 22.00 -0.18
C VAL A 207 24.18 20.90 0.34
N ALA A 208 23.96 19.65 -0.12
CA ALA A 208 24.82 18.51 0.19
C ALA A 208 24.65 17.44 -0.89
N GLY A 209 25.57 16.46 -0.91
CA GLY A 209 25.47 15.30 -1.79
C GLY A 209 24.52 14.23 -1.26
N VAL A 210 24.26 13.19 -2.07
CA VAL A 210 23.35 12.08 -1.75
C VAL A 210 23.75 11.38 -0.46
N GLY A 211 25.04 11.04 -0.32
CA GLY A 211 25.56 10.33 0.85
C GLY A 211 25.46 11.14 2.12
N GLU A 212 25.74 12.43 2.05
CA GLU A 212 25.71 13.35 3.18
C GLU A 212 24.28 13.56 3.69
N ILE A 213 23.30 13.81 2.79
CA ILE A 213 21.88 13.96 3.15
C ILE A 213 21.39 12.70 3.86
N ASP A 214 21.58 11.53 3.24
CA ASP A 214 21.12 10.27 3.84
C ASP A 214 21.82 9.92 5.16
N THR A 215 23.11 10.23 5.29
CA THR A 215 23.87 10.01 6.52
C THR A 215 23.38 10.90 7.66
N ILE A 216 23.15 12.19 7.38
CA ILE A 216 22.63 13.13 8.36
C ILE A 216 21.27 12.69 8.87
N MET A 217 20.36 12.30 7.97
CA MET A 217 19.02 11.86 8.38
C MET A 217 19.04 10.53 9.15
N LYS A 218 19.93 9.60 8.80
CA LYS A 218 20.09 8.34 9.55
C LYS A 218 20.69 8.55 10.94
N LEU A 219 21.80 9.27 11.01
CA LEU A 219 22.58 9.35 12.25
C LEU A 219 22.13 10.52 13.14
N GLY A 220 21.72 11.62 12.54
CA GLY A 220 21.28 12.81 13.27
C GLY A 220 19.80 12.78 13.65
N MET A 221 18.93 12.21 12.80
CA MET A 221 17.49 12.17 13.00
C MET A 221 16.95 10.78 13.31
N ALA A 222 17.82 9.80 13.53
CA ALA A 222 17.48 8.41 13.87
C ALA A 222 16.57 7.69 12.83
N HIS A 223 16.67 8.06 11.57
CA HIS A 223 15.95 7.36 10.52
C HIS A 223 16.61 6.01 10.21
N PRO A 224 15.85 4.94 10.04
CA PRO A 224 16.40 3.62 9.71
C PRO A 224 17.04 3.58 8.31
N MET A 225 16.60 4.49 7.43
CA MET A 225 17.06 4.66 6.05
C MET A 225 17.05 6.15 5.71
N GLY A 226 18.02 6.61 4.92
CA GLY A 226 18.02 7.98 4.45
C GLY A 226 16.89 8.25 3.45
N PRO A 227 16.42 9.50 3.31
CA PRO A 227 15.25 9.84 2.49
C PRO A 227 15.46 9.58 1.00
N LEU A 228 16.66 9.76 0.47
CA LEU A 228 16.95 9.52 -0.95
C LEU A 228 17.02 8.02 -1.26
N GLN A 229 17.64 7.23 -0.38
CA GLN A 229 17.61 5.78 -0.48
C GLN A 229 16.18 5.23 -0.33
N LEU A 230 15.39 5.79 0.59
CA LEU A 230 13.99 5.40 0.77
C LEU A 230 13.15 5.71 -0.47
N ALA A 231 13.37 6.85 -1.11
CA ALA A 231 12.73 7.21 -2.37
C ALA A 231 13.02 6.17 -3.48
N ASP A 232 14.27 5.71 -3.59
CA ASP A 232 14.65 4.65 -4.53
C ASP A 232 13.97 3.31 -4.21
N PHE A 233 13.77 2.99 -2.93
CA PHE A 233 13.06 1.77 -2.50
C PHE A 233 11.55 1.83 -2.77
N ILE A 234 10.94 2.99 -2.59
CA ILE A 234 9.51 3.23 -2.93
C ILE A 234 9.32 3.19 -4.44
N GLY A 235 10.25 3.77 -5.16
CA GLY A 235 10.21 4.05 -6.58
C GLY A 235 9.94 5.53 -6.86
N LEU A 236 10.83 6.17 -7.62
CA LEU A 236 10.76 7.61 -7.86
C LEU A 236 9.50 8.04 -8.61
N ASP A 237 8.99 7.21 -9.51
CA ASP A 237 7.71 7.43 -10.19
C ASP A 237 6.53 7.35 -9.22
N VAL A 238 6.57 6.48 -8.22
CA VAL A 238 5.56 6.40 -7.16
C VAL A 238 5.61 7.67 -6.30
N CYS A 239 6.82 8.09 -5.87
CA CYS A 239 7.00 9.35 -5.13
C CYS A 239 6.47 10.55 -5.91
N HIS A 240 6.80 10.64 -7.21
CA HIS A 240 6.32 11.68 -8.11
C HIS A 240 4.79 11.69 -8.22
N SER A 241 4.18 10.52 -8.42
CA SER A 241 2.73 10.38 -8.51
C SER A 241 2.01 10.83 -7.22
N ILE A 242 2.52 10.42 -6.05
CA ILE A 242 1.92 10.82 -4.77
C ILE A 242 2.08 12.32 -4.53
N LEU A 243 3.23 12.93 -4.87
CA LEU A 243 3.41 14.38 -4.77
C LEU A 243 2.41 15.13 -5.65
N ASN A 244 2.12 14.65 -6.86
CA ASN A 244 1.10 15.26 -7.72
C ASN A 244 -0.30 15.15 -7.08
N VAL A 245 -0.66 14.01 -6.49
CA VAL A 245 -1.92 13.86 -5.77
C VAL A 245 -2.02 14.87 -4.60
N LEU A 246 -0.93 15.07 -3.86
CA LEU A 246 -0.88 16.07 -2.78
C LEU A 246 -1.00 17.49 -3.33
N TYR A 247 -0.28 17.79 -4.40
CA TYR A 247 -0.27 19.11 -5.04
C TYR A 247 -1.65 19.48 -5.57
N GLU A 248 -2.27 18.60 -6.35
CA GLU A 248 -3.61 18.79 -6.91
C GLU A 248 -4.68 18.85 -5.81
N GLY A 249 -4.63 17.92 -4.86
CA GLY A 249 -5.63 17.79 -3.81
C GLY A 249 -5.64 18.94 -2.81
N PHE A 250 -4.49 19.57 -2.54
CA PHE A 250 -4.39 20.72 -1.64
C PHE A 250 -4.33 22.06 -2.37
N GLY A 251 -4.04 22.09 -3.69
CA GLY A 251 -3.80 23.32 -4.44
C GLY A 251 -2.64 24.14 -3.87
N ASN A 252 -1.64 23.51 -3.23
CA ASN A 252 -0.58 24.20 -2.50
C ASN A 252 0.80 23.87 -3.11
N PRO A 253 1.53 24.90 -3.60
CA PRO A 253 2.83 24.74 -4.27
C PRO A 253 3.89 23.99 -3.44
N LYS A 254 3.79 23.96 -2.11
CA LYS A 254 4.73 23.23 -1.26
C LYS A 254 4.80 21.73 -1.54
N TYR A 255 3.79 21.17 -2.21
CA TYR A 255 3.74 19.75 -2.58
C TYR A 255 4.20 19.51 -4.03
N ALA A 256 4.53 20.56 -4.79
CA ALA A 256 5.01 20.42 -6.15
C ALA A 256 6.28 19.53 -6.20
N PRO A 257 6.35 18.53 -7.10
CA PRO A 257 7.53 17.70 -7.23
C PRO A 257 8.76 18.50 -7.62
N CYS A 258 9.90 18.22 -7.00
CA CYS A 258 11.19 18.80 -7.39
C CYS A 258 11.49 18.53 -8.86
N PRO A 259 11.98 19.53 -9.66
CA PRO A 259 12.34 19.33 -11.05
C PRO A 259 13.36 18.17 -11.26
N LEU A 260 14.28 17.97 -10.34
CA LEU A 260 15.21 16.85 -10.38
C LEU A 260 14.47 15.49 -10.35
N LEU A 261 13.48 15.34 -9.47
CA LEU A 261 12.65 14.14 -9.41
C LEU A 261 11.92 13.89 -10.73
N VAL A 262 11.30 14.95 -11.29
CA VAL A 262 10.59 14.86 -12.57
C VAL A 262 11.53 14.41 -13.69
N ASN A 263 12.73 14.98 -13.76
CA ASN A 263 13.73 14.63 -14.76
C ASN A 263 14.22 13.19 -14.61
N MET A 264 14.49 12.73 -13.38
CA MET A 264 14.89 11.35 -13.12
C MET A 264 13.82 10.36 -13.55
N VAL A 265 12.56 10.61 -13.21
CA VAL A 265 11.43 9.76 -13.63
C VAL A 265 11.31 9.73 -15.15
N THR A 266 11.40 10.89 -15.81
CA THR A 266 11.36 11.01 -17.28
C THR A 266 12.52 10.23 -17.95
N ALA A 267 13.70 10.22 -17.32
CA ALA A 267 14.88 9.49 -17.79
C ALA A 267 14.82 7.98 -17.46
N GLY A 268 13.75 7.49 -16.83
CA GLY A 268 13.63 6.07 -16.47
C GLY A 268 14.48 5.65 -15.27
N LYS A 269 15.05 6.59 -14.51
CA LYS A 269 15.81 6.35 -13.29
C LYS A 269 14.81 6.24 -12.12
N LEU A 270 14.25 5.03 -11.92
CA LEU A 270 13.12 4.83 -11.01
C LEU A 270 13.51 4.20 -9.65
N GLY A 271 14.80 4.13 -9.36
CA GLY A 271 15.32 3.49 -8.15
C GLY A 271 15.57 2.00 -8.35
N ILE A 272 15.35 1.19 -7.31
CA ILE A 272 15.66 -0.26 -7.31
C ILE A 272 15.02 -0.98 -8.50
N LYS A 273 13.78 -0.67 -8.84
CA LYS A 273 13.05 -1.40 -9.89
C LYS A 273 13.62 -1.20 -11.29
N SER A 274 14.33 -0.12 -11.54
CA SER A 274 15.06 0.13 -12.79
C SER A 274 16.56 -0.16 -12.67
N GLY A 275 17.04 -0.54 -11.49
CA GLY A 275 18.44 -0.76 -11.19
C GLY A 275 19.24 0.50 -10.86
N GLU A 276 18.65 1.69 -11.00
CA GLU A 276 19.29 2.97 -10.71
C GLU A 276 18.28 4.07 -10.34
N GLY A 277 18.67 4.89 -9.38
CA GLY A 277 18.00 6.11 -8.94
C GLY A 277 19.05 7.09 -8.38
N PHE A 278 18.91 7.53 -7.14
CA PHE A 278 19.98 8.25 -6.42
C PHE A 278 21.19 7.35 -6.16
N TYR A 279 20.91 6.06 -6.05
CA TYR A 279 21.92 5.00 -5.94
C TYR A 279 21.85 4.05 -7.14
N ASN A 280 22.98 3.39 -7.43
CA ASN A 280 23.09 2.30 -8.38
C ASN A 280 22.92 0.97 -7.62
N TYR A 281 22.05 0.09 -8.13
CA TYR A 281 21.66 -1.18 -7.52
C TYR A 281 22.07 -2.41 -8.35
N GLN A 282 22.95 -2.25 -9.33
CA GLN A 282 23.38 -3.36 -10.21
C GLN A 282 24.00 -4.52 -9.40
N ASP A 283 24.74 -4.19 -8.33
CA ASP A 283 25.33 -5.19 -7.43
C ASP A 283 24.34 -5.65 -6.31
N GLY A 284 23.07 -5.26 -6.41
CA GLY A 284 22.01 -5.54 -5.47
C GLY A 284 21.80 -4.47 -4.38
N PRO A 285 20.63 -4.49 -3.69
CA PRO A 285 20.25 -3.41 -2.78
C PRO A 285 21.18 -3.21 -1.56
N LYS A 286 21.90 -4.27 -1.15
CA LYS A 286 22.85 -4.21 -0.03
C LYS A 286 24.22 -3.64 -0.40
N ALA A 287 24.54 -3.65 -1.69
CA ALA A 287 25.79 -3.14 -2.24
C ALA A 287 25.59 -1.81 -3.00
N ALA A 288 24.51 -1.10 -2.71
CA ALA A 288 24.17 0.16 -3.35
C ALA A 288 25.30 1.19 -3.25
N LYS A 289 25.67 1.79 -4.37
CA LYS A 289 26.66 2.88 -4.50
C LYS A 289 25.94 4.13 -4.97
N ILE A 290 26.44 5.31 -4.63
CA ILE A 290 25.90 6.57 -5.19
C ILE A 290 26.00 6.51 -6.72
N SER A 291 24.93 6.87 -7.42
CA SER A 291 24.92 6.92 -8.89
C SER A 291 25.97 7.91 -9.41
N GLU A 292 26.62 7.57 -10.54
CA GLU A 292 27.74 8.37 -11.09
C GLU A 292 27.38 9.85 -11.27
N GLN A 293 26.17 10.16 -11.71
CA GLN A 293 25.70 11.54 -11.90
C GLN A 293 25.69 12.38 -10.61
N PHE A 294 25.73 11.75 -9.44
CA PHE A 294 25.76 12.39 -8.11
C PHE A 294 27.09 12.15 -7.37
N SER A 295 28.02 11.39 -7.97
CA SER A 295 29.35 11.22 -7.44
C SER A 295 30.12 12.53 -7.58
N LYS A 296 30.72 13.01 -6.48
CA LYS A 296 31.67 14.13 -6.57
C LYS A 296 32.86 13.66 -7.41
N ALA A 297 33.23 14.44 -8.42
CA ALA A 297 34.47 14.25 -9.17
C ALA A 297 35.69 14.40 -8.25
#